data_f070c135a527b9a893ff56d1bbf49ed9
#
_entry.id   f070c135a527b9a893ff56d1bbf49ed9
#
_cell.length_a   1.000
_cell.length_b   1.000
_cell.length_c   1.000
_cell.angle_alpha   90.00
_cell.angle_beta   90.00
_cell.angle_gamma   90.00
#
_symmetry.space_group_name_H-M   'P 1'
#
loop_
_entity.id
_entity.type
_entity.pdbx_description
1 polymer ?
#
loop_
_entity_poly.entity_id
_entity_poly.type
_entity_poly.pdbx_seq_one_letter_code
_entity_poly.pdbx_strand_id
1 'polypeptide(L)'
;MHGNSSCRLESLETVQYLLPQNISLFCFDFAGCGNSGGEYISLGWWERDDVALIVEHLREQRRVSTIALWGRSMGAVTALLHADRDPSIAALVLDSPFSNLSKLVNELAYQYTKLPSLLVSPVLQLVSNTIKNKVHFDIYKLSPIDHVKNSFIPALFATATGDDFIKPHHSQDLHDAYQGDKNFIKFEGDHNSARPTFFYDSASIFLFTTLQCGQLLTESTKFTAEQMKVRRKEIRDKKKAE
;
A
#
# COMPACT_ATOMS: atom_id res chain seq x y z
N MET A 1 -1.75 0.63 4.31
CA MET A 1 -2.20 -0.78 4.39
C MET A 1 -1.13 -1.58 5.07
N HIS A 2 -1.49 -2.20 6.19
CA HIS A 2 -0.56 -2.92 7.07
C HIS A 2 -0.16 -4.31 6.54
N GLY A 3 0.92 -4.87 7.09
CA GLY A 3 1.37 -6.22 6.81
C GLY A 3 0.53 -7.31 7.52
N ASN A 4 0.83 -8.57 7.21
CA ASN A 4 0.23 -9.70 7.91
C ASN A 4 0.59 -9.65 9.41
N SER A 5 -0.33 -10.05 10.26
CA SER A 5 -0.20 -10.02 11.74
C SER A 5 0.03 -8.62 12.34
N SER A 6 -0.30 -7.56 11.60
CA SER A 6 -0.23 -6.17 12.02
C SER A 6 -1.62 -5.52 12.08
N CYS A 7 -1.70 -4.21 12.18
CA CYS A 7 -2.94 -3.45 12.22
C CYS A 7 -2.72 -2.01 11.72
N ARG A 8 -3.78 -1.21 11.69
CA ARG A 8 -3.75 0.21 11.26
C ARG A 8 -2.67 1.07 11.94
N LEU A 9 -2.22 0.70 13.14
CA LEU A 9 -1.22 1.46 13.89
C LEU A 9 0.17 1.42 13.23
N GLU A 10 0.45 0.44 12.37
CA GLU A 10 1.68 0.37 11.58
C GLU A 10 1.89 1.64 10.73
N SER A 11 0.81 2.28 10.32
CA SER A 11 0.87 3.49 9.50
C SER A 11 1.25 4.76 10.28
N LEU A 12 1.32 4.75 11.61
CA LEU A 12 1.61 5.94 12.42
C LEU A 12 2.99 6.53 12.12
N GLU A 13 3.96 5.71 11.74
CA GLU A 13 5.29 6.18 11.37
C GLU A 13 5.28 7.10 10.14
N THR A 14 4.31 6.95 9.25
CA THR A 14 4.20 7.76 8.02
C THR A 14 3.59 9.14 8.26
N VAL A 15 2.88 9.33 9.39
CA VAL A 15 2.13 10.57 9.70
C VAL A 15 3.03 11.81 9.64
N GLN A 16 4.20 11.74 10.27
CA GLN A 16 5.14 12.87 10.35
C GLN A 16 5.73 13.28 9.00
N TYR A 17 5.68 12.40 7.99
CA TYR A 17 6.19 12.68 6.64
C TYR A 17 5.09 13.14 5.68
N LEU A 18 3.86 12.65 5.84
CA LEU A 18 2.76 12.92 4.92
C LEU A 18 1.95 14.17 5.29
N LEU A 19 1.59 14.35 6.56
CA LEU A 19 0.78 15.48 6.96
C LEU A 19 1.43 16.85 6.67
N PRO A 20 2.75 17.07 6.86
CA PRO A 20 3.39 18.33 6.48
C PRO A 20 3.33 18.61 4.97
N GLN A 21 3.14 17.59 4.14
CA GLN A 21 2.95 17.70 2.68
C GLN A 21 1.49 17.93 2.28
N ASN A 22 0.57 18.15 3.25
CA ASN A 22 -0.88 18.22 3.06
C ASN A 22 -1.48 16.96 2.42
N ILE A 23 -0.88 15.81 2.69
CA ILE A 23 -1.38 14.50 2.30
C ILE A 23 -2.11 13.90 3.51
N SER A 24 -3.42 13.72 3.39
CA SER A 24 -4.21 13.04 4.42
C SER A 24 -3.90 11.56 4.42
N LEU A 25 -3.87 10.95 5.61
CA LEU A 25 -3.63 9.54 5.80
C LEU A 25 -4.91 8.83 6.27
N PHE A 26 -5.32 7.81 5.55
CA PHE A 26 -6.41 6.91 5.95
C PHE A 26 -5.83 5.54 6.28
N CYS A 27 -6.01 5.10 7.53
CA CYS A 27 -5.50 3.84 8.06
C CYS A 27 -6.68 2.98 8.52
N PHE A 28 -6.63 1.69 8.22
CA PHE A 28 -7.68 0.75 8.59
C PHE A 28 -7.10 -0.62 8.91
N ASP A 29 -7.87 -1.45 9.57
CA ASP A 29 -7.57 -2.86 9.78
C ASP A 29 -8.28 -3.69 8.72
N PHE A 30 -7.55 -4.53 8.00
CA PHE A 30 -8.15 -5.50 7.09
C PHE A 30 -9.08 -6.48 7.82
N ALA A 31 -10.00 -7.09 7.10
CA ALA A 31 -10.82 -8.17 7.64
C ALA A 31 -9.94 -9.25 8.29
N GLY A 32 -10.32 -9.70 9.49
CA GLY A 32 -9.53 -10.65 10.30
C GLY A 32 -8.32 -10.06 11.03
N CYS A 33 -8.12 -8.73 10.97
CA CYS A 33 -7.00 -8.05 11.63
C CYS A 33 -7.48 -6.97 12.59
N GLY A 34 -6.65 -6.64 13.58
CA GLY A 34 -6.87 -5.55 14.53
C GLY A 34 -8.23 -5.60 15.22
N ASN A 35 -9.04 -4.57 15.02
CA ASN A 35 -10.41 -4.48 15.56
C ASN A 35 -11.49 -4.79 14.49
N SER A 36 -11.10 -5.13 13.26
CA SER A 36 -12.04 -5.52 12.21
C SER A 36 -12.55 -6.95 12.44
N GLY A 37 -13.81 -7.20 12.07
CA GLY A 37 -14.36 -8.56 12.04
C GLY A 37 -13.71 -9.40 10.94
N GLY A 38 -14.02 -10.71 10.96
CA GLY A 38 -13.50 -11.70 10.01
C GLY A 38 -12.72 -12.80 10.73
N GLU A 39 -12.65 -13.97 10.08
CA GLU A 39 -11.97 -15.15 10.65
C GLU A 39 -10.63 -15.43 9.99
N TYR A 40 -10.45 -15.03 8.73
CA TYR A 40 -9.33 -15.45 7.92
C TYR A 40 -8.64 -14.26 7.24
N ILE A 41 -7.34 -14.40 7.03
CA ILE A 41 -6.50 -13.53 6.24
C ILE A 41 -6.09 -14.31 4.99
N SER A 42 -6.11 -13.66 3.83
CA SER A 42 -5.82 -14.29 2.54
C SER A 42 -4.55 -13.75 1.85
N LEU A 43 -3.75 -12.96 2.57
CA LEU A 43 -2.47 -12.40 2.13
C LEU A 43 -2.56 -11.51 0.87
N GLY A 44 -3.71 -10.87 0.65
CA GLY A 44 -3.98 -9.95 -0.46
C GLY A 44 -5.18 -10.35 -1.32
N TRP A 45 -5.62 -11.61 -1.27
CA TRP A 45 -6.69 -12.09 -2.18
C TRP A 45 -8.04 -11.44 -1.89
N TRP A 46 -8.55 -11.54 -0.67
CA TRP A 46 -9.79 -10.89 -0.25
C TRP A 46 -9.57 -9.45 0.21
N GLU A 47 -8.39 -9.16 0.75
CA GLU A 47 -8.04 -7.83 1.22
C GLU A 47 -8.08 -6.78 0.11
N ARG A 48 -7.91 -7.17 -1.16
CA ARG A 48 -8.12 -6.27 -2.31
C ARG A 48 -9.57 -5.82 -2.49
N ASP A 49 -10.52 -6.61 -1.99
CA ASP A 49 -11.93 -6.26 -2.01
C ASP A 49 -12.26 -5.29 -0.85
N ASP A 50 -11.62 -5.45 0.32
CA ASP A 50 -11.67 -4.46 1.40
C ASP A 50 -11.16 -3.09 0.91
N VAL A 51 -10.06 -3.07 0.16
CA VAL A 51 -9.52 -1.83 -0.44
C VAL A 51 -10.52 -1.22 -1.42
N ALA A 52 -11.18 -2.02 -2.25
CA ALA A 52 -12.19 -1.53 -3.18
C ALA A 52 -13.31 -0.79 -2.45
N LEU A 53 -13.87 -1.38 -1.39
CA LEU A 53 -14.91 -0.76 -0.57
C LEU A 53 -14.44 0.54 0.10
N ILE A 54 -13.20 0.56 0.58
CA ILE A 54 -12.63 1.76 1.21
C ILE A 54 -12.42 2.88 0.18
N VAL A 55 -11.90 2.56 -0.98
CA VAL A 55 -11.69 3.52 -2.07
C VAL A 55 -13.03 4.11 -2.52
N GLU A 56 -14.06 3.28 -2.68
CA GLU A 56 -15.42 3.71 -2.99
C GLU A 56 -15.94 4.65 -1.90
N HIS A 57 -15.88 4.25 -0.63
CA HIS A 57 -16.29 5.07 0.50
C HIS A 57 -15.58 6.44 0.55
N LEU A 58 -14.27 6.46 0.34
CA LEU A 58 -13.51 7.72 0.34
C LEU A 58 -13.93 8.65 -0.81
N ARG A 59 -14.22 8.10 -1.99
CA ARG A 59 -14.72 8.88 -3.15
C ARG A 59 -16.10 9.46 -2.89
N GLU A 60 -16.98 8.75 -2.22
CA GLU A 60 -18.32 9.23 -1.85
C GLU A 60 -18.26 10.44 -0.90
N GLN A 61 -17.24 10.58 -0.07
CA GLN A 61 -17.09 11.70 0.86
C GLN A 61 -16.93 13.06 0.17
N ARG A 62 -16.69 13.14 -1.14
CA ARG A 62 -16.50 14.37 -1.95
C ARG A 62 -15.42 15.33 -1.41
N ARG A 63 -14.58 14.86 -0.49
CA ARG A 63 -13.46 15.61 0.11
C ARG A 63 -12.11 15.07 -0.34
N VAL A 64 -12.12 13.97 -1.08
CA VAL A 64 -10.92 13.29 -1.58
C VAL A 64 -10.83 13.58 -3.07
N SER A 65 -9.71 14.15 -3.51
CA SER A 65 -9.43 14.44 -4.92
C SER A 65 -8.74 13.29 -5.61
N THR A 66 -7.68 12.78 -5.00
CA THR A 66 -6.84 11.70 -5.53
C THR A 66 -6.50 10.73 -4.42
N ILE A 67 -6.33 9.46 -4.77
CA ILE A 67 -6.01 8.39 -3.82
C ILE A 67 -4.73 7.70 -4.27
N ALA A 68 -3.77 7.57 -3.35
CA ALA A 68 -2.62 6.69 -3.49
C ALA A 68 -2.72 5.54 -2.50
N LEU A 69 -2.14 4.41 -2.83
CA LEU A 69 -2.08 3.25 -1.96
C LEU A 69 -0.65 3.04 -1.46
N TRP A 70 -0.48 2.94 -0.16
CA TRP A 70 0.79 2.58 0.48
C TRP A 70 0.60 1.29 1.26
N GLY A 71 1.34 0.26 0.87
CA GLY A 71 1.27 -1.05 1.53
C GLY A 71 2.64 -1.60 1.87
N ARG A 72 2.68 -2.40 2.93
CA ARG A 72 3.83 -3.18 3.34
C ARG A 72 3.50 -4.66 3.31
N SER A 73 4.42 -5.49 2.80
CA SER A 73 4.26 -6.96 2.77
C SER A 73 2.91 -7.36 2.14
N MET A 74 2.03 -8.02 2.88
CA MET A 74 0.64 -8.31 2.47
C MET A 74 -0.08 -7.06 1.94
N GLY A 75 0.06 -5.91 2.60
CA GLY A 75 -0.56 -4.66 2.17
C GLY A 75 -0.03 -4.17 0.82
N ALA A 76 1.25 -4.39 0.50
CA ALA A 76 1.83 -4.07 -0.80
C ALA A 76 1.31 -5.01 -1.91
N VAL A 77 1.17 -6.29 -1.60
CA VAL A 77 0.52 -7.26 -2.50
C VAL A 77 -0.92 -6.86 -2.77
N THR A 78 -1.66 -6.52 -1.73
CA THR A 78 -3.05 -6.05 -1.82
C THR A 78 -3.16 -4.81 -2.72
N ALA A 79 -2.24 -3.85 -2.58
CA ALA A 79 -2.18 -2.66 -3.44
C ALA A 79 -2.00 -3.02 -4.91
N LEU A 80 -1.07 -3.94 -5.23
CA LEU A 80 -0.83 -4.40 -6.60
C LEU A 80 -2.06 -5.08 -7.22
N LEU A 81 -2.70 -5.97 -6.45
CA LEU A 81 -3.90 -6.67 -6.91
C LEU A 81 -5.11 -5.75 -7.11
N HIS A 82 -5.22 -4.70 -6.28
CA HIS A 82 -6.28 -3.70 -6.45
C HIS A 82 -5.98 -2.77 -7.63
N ALA A 83 -4.73 -2.36 -7.82
CA ALA A 83 -4.31 -1.48 -8.91
C ALA A 83 -4.59 -2.05 -10.32
N ASP A 84 -4.52 -3.36 -10.50
CA ASP A 84 -4.92 -4.04 -11.75
C ASP A 84 -6.42 -3.86 -12.06
N ARG A 85 -7.24 -3.62 -11.03
CA ARG A 85 -8.70 -3.46 -11.15
C ARG A 85 -9.14 -1.99 -11.21
N ASP A 86 -8.34 -1.08 -10.64
CA ASP A 86 -8.68 0.33 -10.53
C ASP A 86 -7.53 1.23 -11.00
N PRO A 87 -7.45 1.51 -12.30
CA PRO A 87 -6.40 2.36 -12.88
C PRO A 87 -6.53 3.84 -12.50
N SER A 88 -7.56 4.24 -11.77
CA SER A 88 -7.75 5.62 -11.30
C SER A 88 -7.02 5.93 -9.99
N ILE A 89 -6.36 4.95 -9.38
CA ILE A 89 -5.40 5.17 -8.28
C ILE A 89 -4.22 5.98 -8.82
N ALA A 90 -3.83 7.02 -8.08
CA ALA A 90 -2.84 7.98 -8.56
C ALA A 90 -1.39 7.53 -8.36
N ALA A 91 -1.12 6.71 -7.36
CA ALA A 91 0.23 6.21 -7.07
C ALA A 91 0.22 4.99 -6.14
N LEU A 92 1.31 4.21 -6.20
CA LEU A 92 1.54 3.06 -5.34
C LEU A 92 2.89 3.22 -4.61
N VAL A 93 2.91 2.96 -3.30
CA VAL A 93 4.14 2.74 -2.52
C VAL A 93 4.10 1.30 -2.01
N LEU A 94 5.08 0.50 -2.42
CA LEU A 94 5.08 -0.96 -2.34
C LEU A 94 6.32 -1.44 -1.58
N ASP A 95 6.17 -1.62 -0.27
CA ASP A 95 7.26 -2.06 0.60
C ASP A 95 7.25 -3.57 0.77
N SER A 96 8.28 -4.22 0.27
CA SER A 96 8.56 -5.66 0.41
C SER A 96 7.40 -6.59 -0.02
N PRO A 97 6.78 -6.39 -1.20
CA PRO A 97 5.79 -7.32 -1.74
C PRO A 97 6.42 -8.65 -2.18
N PHE A 98 5.67 -9.75 -2.04
CA PHE A 98 6.05 -11.00 -2.71
C PHE A 98 5.48 -11.06 -4.13
N SER A 99 6.21 -11.75 -5.03
CA SER A 99 5.81 -11.85 -6.45
C SER A 99 4.80 -12.96 -6.72
N ASN A 100 4.86 -14.06 -5.95
CA ASN A 100 3.98 -15.21 -6.07
C ASN A 100 3.96 -15.96 -4.74
N LEU A 101 2.76 -16.28 -4.23
CA LEU A 101 2.64 -16.91 -2.91
C LEU A 101 3.21 -18.33 -2.88
N SER A 102 2.97 -19.13 -3.91
CA SER A 102 3.50 -20.50 -3.93
C SER A 102 5.04 -20.54 -4.02
N LYS A 103 5.66 -19.59 -4.74
CA LYS A 103 7.12 -19.41 -4.77
C LYS A 103 7.63 -19.04 -3.38
N LEU A 104 7.02 -18.05 -2.73
CA LEU A 104 7.38 -17.65 -1.36
C LEU A 104 7.29 -18.81 -0.38
N VAL A 105 6.18 -19.56 -0.38
CA VAL A 105 5.99 -20.71 0.53
C VAL A 105 7.05 -21.79 0.30
N ASN A 106 7.40 -22.08 -0.96
CA ASN A 106 8.46 -23.05 -1.26
C ASN A 106 9.84 -22.56 -0.75
N GLU A 107 10.13 -21.28 -0.89
CA GLU A 107 11.39 -20.70 -0.39
C GLU A 107 11.48 -20.77 1.14
N LEU A 108 10.40 -20.40 1.83
CA LEU A 108 10.32 -20.47 3.29
C LEU A 108 10.39 -21.94 3.77
N ALA A 109 9.68 -22.86 3.11
CA ALA A 109 9.74 -24.27 3.44
C ALA A 109 11.19 -24.82 3.31
N TYR A 110 11.89 -24.49 2.24
CA TYR A 110 13.29 -24.87 2.08
C TYR A 110 14.20 -24.24 3.14
N GLN A 111 14.00 -22.96 3.43
CA GLN A 111 14.80 -22.23 4.41
C GLN A 111 14.69 -22.83 5.82
N TYR A 112 13.48 -23.17 6.27
CA TYR A 112 13.24 -23.64 7.62
C TYR A 112 13.37 -25.16 7.79
N THR A 113 13.06 -25.96 6.75
CA THR A 113 13.05 -27.41 6.84
C THR A 113 14.21 -28.07 6.11
N LYS A 114 14.87 -27.32 5.20
CA LYS A 114 15.90 -27.86 4.26
C LYS A 114 15.37 -28.97 3.33
N LEU A 115 14.05 -29.15 3.27
CA LEU A 115 13.45 -30.16 2.39
C LEU A 115 13.45 -29.66 0.94
N PRO A 116 13.82 -30.53 -0.02
CA PRO A 116 13.68 -30.22 -1.45
C PRO A 116 12.23 -29.92 -1.82
N SER A 117 12.04 -29.03 -2.79
CA SER A 117 10.71 -28.64 -3.28
C SER A 117 9.84 -29.83 -3.72
N LEU A 118 10.46 -30.90 -4.21
CA LEU A 118 9.77 -32.13 -4.58
C LEU A 118 8.99 -32.77 -3.41
N LEU A 119 9.50 -32.64 -2.18
CA LEU A 119 8.86 -33.17 -0.97
C LEU A 119 7.87 -32.16 -0.37
N VAL A 120 8.09 -30.88 -0.61
CA VAL A 120 7.19 -29.80 -0.16
C VAL A 120 5.91 -29.75 -0.98
N SER A 121 5.99 -30.01 -2.29
CA SER A 121 4.86 -29.86 -3.21
C SER A 121 3.61 -30.67 -2.83
N PRO A 122 3.67 -31.95 -2.43
CA PRO A 122 2.47 -32.71 -2.01
C PRO A 122 1.83 -32.13 -0.74
N VAL A 123 2.65 -31.68 0.23
CA VAL A 123 2.15 -31.06 1.46
C VAL A 123 1.49 -29.73 1.13
N LEU A 124 2.11 -28.91 0.30
CA LEU A 124 1.55 -27.64 -0.16
C LEU A 124 0.20 -27.82 -0.88
N GLN A 125 0.07 -28.91 -1.66
CA GLN A 125 -1.21 -29.23 -2.32
C GLN A 125 -2.32 -29.56 -1.31
N LEU A 126 -2.01 -30.30 -0.25
CA LEU A 126 -2.98 -30.57 0.83
C LEU A 126 -3.40 -29.30 1.57
N VAL A 127 -2.40 -28.46 1.90
CA VAL A 127 -2.64 -27.15 2.53
C VAL A 127 -3.50 -26.27 1.61
N SER A 128 -3.16 -26.20 0.32
CA SER A 128 -3.94 -25.44 -0.68
C SER A 128 -5.40 -25.88 -0.74
N ASN A 129 -5.66 -27.19 -0.77
CA ASN A 129 -7.00 -27.74 -0.78
C ASN A 129 -7.77 -27.37 0.51
N THR A 130 -7.10 -27.40 1.66
CA THR A 130 -7.72 -27.00 2.93
C THR A 130 -8.07 -25.52 2.94
N ILE A 131 -7.18 -24.66 2.49
CA ILE A 131 -7.41 -23.21 2.36
C ILE A 131 -8.55 -22.95 1.38
N LYS A 132 -8.55 -23.61 0.22
CA LYS A 132 -9.60 -23.46 -0.77
C LYS A 132 -10.99 -23.84 -0.24
N ASN A 133 -11.05 -24.88 0.58
CA ASN A 133 -12.32 -25.33 1.18
C ASN A 133 -12.80 -24.40 2.30
N LYS A 134 -11.87 -23.80 3.09
CA LYS A 134 -12.23 -22.95 4.25
C LYS A 134 -12.34 -21.48 3.91
N VAL A 135 -11.45 -20.97 3.07
CA VAL A 135 -11.26 -19.53 2.79
C VAL A 135 -11.67 -19.17 1.35
N HIS A 136 -11.99 -20.16 0.53
CA HIS A 136 -12.50 -20.02 -0.82
C HIS A 136 -11.55 -19.28 -1.79
N PHE A 137 -10.23 -19.38 -1.57
CA PHE A 137 -9.26 -18.94 -2.56
C PHE A 137 -8.16 -19.99 -2.79
N ASP A 138 -7.52 -19.88 -3.93
CA ASP A 138 -6.46 -20.78 -4.36
C ASP A 138 -5.11 -20.08 -4.23
N ILE A 139 -4.24 -20.58 -3.36
CA ILE A 139 -2.91 -19.99 -3.10
C ILE A 139 -2.03 -19.94 -4.36
N TYR A 140 -2.24 -20.81 -5.32
CA TYR A 140 -1.51 -20.81 -6.60
C TYR A 140 -1.94 -19.67 -7.52
N LYS A 141 -3.12 -19.09 -7.30
CA LYS A 141 -3.64 -17.94 -8.04
C LYS A 141 -3.24 -16.61 -7.41
N LEU A 142 -2.68 -16.62 -6.20
CA LEU A 142 -2.17 -15.41 -5.59
C LEU A 142 -0.77 -15.11 -6.13
N SER A 143 -0.76 -14.47 -7.29
CA SER A 143 0.42 -14.24 -8.12
C SER A 143 0.48 -12.78 -8.58
N PRO A 144 0.91 -11.84 -7.72
CA PRO A 144 1.02 -10.41 -8.10
C PRO A 144 1.81 -10.18 -9.38
N ILE A 145 2.80 -11.02 -9.70
CA ILE A 145 3.62 -10.89 -10.90
C ILE A 145 2.81 -10.99 -12.21
N ASP A 146 1.66 -11.67 -12.17
CA ASP A 146 0.79 -11.77 -13.34
C ASP A 146 -0.07 -10.53 -13.54
N HIS A 147 -0.29 -9.75 -12.46
CA HIS A 147 -1.11 -8.55 -12.44
C HIS A 147 -0.33 -7.28 -12.80
N VAL A 148 0.94 -7.18 -12.39
CA VAL A 148 1.76 -5.96 -12.59
C VAL A 148 1.98 -5.58 -14.07
N LYS A 149 1.83 -6.52 -14.97
CA LYS A 149 1.99 -6.29 -16.42
C LYS A 149 0.90 -5.40 -17.02
N ASN A 150 -0.23 -5.25 -16.33
CA ASN A 150 -1.37 -4.47 -16.77
C ASN A 150 -1.49 -3.14 -16.03
N SER A 151 -0.63 -2.87 -15.04
CA SER A 151 -0.68 -1.64 -14.27
C SER A 151 0.29 -0.60 -14.81
N PHE A 152 -0.24 0.61 -15.04
CA PHE A 152 0.51 1.79 -15.50
C PHE A 152 0.55 2.90 -14.45
N ILE A 153 0.03 2.65 -13.26
CA ILE A 153 0.02 3.61 -12.15
C ILE A 153 1.45 3.86 -11.71
N PRO A 154 1.90 5.13 -11.52
CA PRO A 154 3.23 5.39 -10.97
C PRO A 154 3.47 4.63 -9.66
N ALA A 155 4.59 3.91 -9.56
CA ALA A 155 4.90 3.04 -8.42
C ALA A 155 6.31 3.26 -7.86
N LEU A 156 6.39 3.28 -6.53
CA LEU A 156 7.65 3.23 -5.78
C LEU A 156 7.75 1.87 -5.09
N PHE A 157 8.66 1.04 -5.60
CA PHE A 157 9.00 -0.23 -4.96
C PHE A 157 10.09 -0.03 -3.92
N ALA A 158 10.05 -0.82 -2.86
CA ALA A 158 11.07 -0.81 -1.82
C ALA A 158 11.31 -2.23 -1.29
N THR A 159 12.54 -2.50 -0.83
CA THR A 159 12.88 -3.76 -0.17
C THR A 159 14.09 -3.60 0.75
N ALA A 160 14.11 -4.34 1.85
CA ALA A 160 15.29 -4.47 2.69
C ALA A 160 16.26 -5.50 2.07
N THR A 161 17.55 -5.17 2.00
CA THR A 161 18.55 -6.02 1.34
C THR A 161 18.83 -7.32 2.07
N GLY A 162 18.60 -7.36 3.39
CA GLY A 162 18.73 -8.55 4.23
C GLY A 162 17.39 -9.21 4.56
N ASP A 163 16.32 -8.90 3.82
CA ASP A 163 15.03 -9.56 4.00
C ASP A 163 15.13 -11.05 3.66
N ASP A 164 15.08 -11.88 4.69
CA ASP A 164 15.16 -13.35 4.58
C ASP A 164 13.78 -14.01 4.59
N PHE A 165 12.73 -13.25 4.90
CA PHE A 165 11.35 -13.72 4.87
C PHE A 165 10.72 -13.55 3.47
N ILE A 166 10.72 -12.32 2.93
CA ILE A 166 10.38 -12.04 1.53
C ILE A 166 11.65 -11.55 0.84
N LYS A 167 12.39 -12.48 0.24
CA LYS A 167 13.69 -12.16 -0.34
C LYS A 167 13.61 -11.02 -1.35
N PRO A 168 14.65 -10.17 -1.44
CA PRO A 168 14.65 -8.96 -2.28
C PRO A 168 14.33 -9.21 -3.75
N HIS A 169 14.60 -10.42 -4.26
CA HIS A 169 14.29 -10.76 -5.65
C HIS A 169 12.78 -10.73 -5.96
N HIS A 170 11.89 -10.96 -4.97
CA HIS A 170 10.44 -10.85 -5.19
C HIS A 170 10.04 -9.42 -5.60
N SER A 171 10.52 -8.42 -4.86
CA SER A 171 10.30 -7.01 -5.20
C SER A 171 10.99 -6.62 -6.50
N GLN A 172 12.19 -7.17 -6.78
CA GLN A 172 12.90 -6.95 -8.04
C GLN A 172 12.13 -7.54 -9.23
N ASP A 173 11.68 -8.79 -9.14
CA ASP A 173 10.91 -9.45 -10.20
C ASP A 173 9.63 -8.64 -10.54
N LEU A 174 8.93 -8.15 -9.51
CA LEU A 174 7.74 -7.31 -9.67
C LEU A 174 8.08 -5.98 -10.34
N HIS A 175 9.12 -5.29 -9.85
CA HIS A 175 9.58 -4.05 -10.43
C HIS A 175 9.95 -4.23 -11.91
N ASP A 176 10.71 -5.26 -12.25
CA ASP A 176 11.17 -5.47 -13.63
C ASP A 176 10.03 -5.77 -14.59
N ALA A 177 8.99 -6.49 -14.11
CA ALA A 177 7.79 -6.81 -14.89
C ALA A 177 6.78 -5.66 -14.98
N TYR A 178 6.83 -4.68 -14.07
CA TYR A 178 5.87 -3.58 -13.99
C TYR A 178 5.96 -2.67 -15.22
N GLN A 179 4.82 -2.23 -15.77
CA GLN A 179 4.78 -1.47 -17.03
C GLN A 179 4.71 0.04 -16.84
N GLY A 180 4.18 0.53 -15.72
CA GLY A 180 4.10 1.96 -15.42
C GLY A 180 5.43 2.59 -15.03
N ASP A 181 5.43 3.90 -14.86
CA ASP A 181 6.56 4.63 -14.29
C ASP A 181 6.90 4.06 -12.91
N LYS A 182 8.16 3.73 -12.70
CA LYS A 182 8.59 3.01 -11.50
C LYS A 182 9.94 3.46 -10.98
N ASN A 183 10.05 3.49 -9.66
CA ASN A 183 11.28 3.70 -8.93
C ASN A 183 11.53 2.54 -7.97
N PHE A 184 12.78 2.31 -7.59
CA PHE A 184 13.13 1.24 -6.66
C PHE A 184 14.10 1.73 -5.59
N ILE A 185 13.74 1.55 -4.33
CA ILE A 185 14.57 1.84 -3.17
C ILE A 185 15.02 0.53 -2.52
N LYS A 186 16.31 0.42 -2.25
CA LYS A 186 16.88 -0.65 -1.44
C LYS A 186 17.51 -0.05 -0.19
N PHE A 187 17.24 -0.65 0.95
CA PHE A 187 17.79 -0.21 2.25
C PHE A 187 18.29 -1.41 3.05
N GLU A 188 19.18 -1.15 3.99
CA GLU A 188 19.71 -2.19 4.89
C GLU A 188 18.67 -2.60 5.92
N GLY A 189 18.74 -3.86 6.37
CA GLY A 189 17.83 -4.44 7.35
C GLY A 189 17.15 -5.72 6.84
N ASP A 190 16.26 -6.25 7.66
CA ASP A 190 15.42 -7.43 7.38
C ASP A 190 13.95 -7.03 7.12
N HIS A 191 13.09 -8.06 7.03
CA HIS A 191 11.65 -7.85 6.78
C HIS A 191 10.98 -6.95 7.82
N ASN A 192 11.40 -7.03 9.09
CA ASN A 192 10.79 -6.35 10.22
C ASN A 192 11.58 -5.16 10.75
N SER A 193 12.75 -4.89 10.21
CA SER A 193 13.56 -3.72 10.58
C SER A 193 12.80 -2.41 10.37
N ALA A 194 13.04 -1.44 11.24
CA ALA A 194 12.55 -0.08 11.05
C ALA A 194 13.04 0.47 9.71
N ARG A 195 12.17 1.15 8.99
CA ARG A 195 12.52 1.75 7.71
C ARG A 195 13.35 3.01 7.94
N PRO A 196 14.43 3.22 7.16
CA PRO A 196 15.27 4.40 7.33
C PRO A 196 14.51 5.67 6.91
N THR A 197 14.88 6.81 7.51
CA THR A 197 14.27 8.12 7.23
C THR A 197 14.22 8.44 5.75
N PHE A 198 15.29 8.16 5.00
CA PHE A 198 15.35 8.46 3.57
C PHE A 198 14.29 7.69 2.73
N PHE A 199 13.83 6.51 3.20
CA PHE A 199 12.72 5.81 2.55
C PHE A 199 11.42 6.60 2.69
N TYR A 200 11.11 7.07 3.90
CA TYR A 200 9.91 7.87 4.14
C TYR A 200 9.96 9.22 3.41
N ASP A 201 11.13 9.88 3.41
CA ASP A 201 11.34 11.13 2.66
C ASP A 201 11.12 10.92 1.17
N SER A 202 11.72 9.86 0.58
CA SER A 202 11.56 9.54 -0.83
C SER A 202 10.11 9.20 -1.18
N ALA A 203 9.43 8.43 -0.33
CA ALA A 203 8.02 8.08 -0.52
C ALA A 203 7.12 9.33 -0.40
N SER A 204 7.39 10.24 0.54
CA SER A 204 6.62 11.47 0.68
C SER A 204 6.79 12.41 -0.51
N ILE A 205 8.01 12.57 -1.04
CA ILE A 205 8.31 13.36 -2.25
C ILE A 205 7.63 12.74 -3.48
N PHE A 206 7.71 11.42 -3.62
CA PHE A 206 7.05 10.68 -4.69
C PHE A 206 5.53 10.91 -4.66
N LEU A 207 4.90 10.74 -3.49
CA LEU A 207 3.47 10.98 -3.32
C LEU A 207 3.07 12.45 -3.51
N PHE A 208 3.87 13.40 -3.01
CA PHE A 208 3.63 14.83 -3.24
C PHE A 208 3.55 15.16 -4.72
N THR A 209 4.45 14.58 -5.51
CA THR A 209 4.51 14.80 -6.95
C THR A 209 3.37 14.13 -7.69
N THR A 210 3.12 12.83 -7.42
CA THR A 210 2.10 12.04 -8.13
C THR A 210 0.68 12.44 -7.77
N LEU A 211 0.42 12.85 -6.53
CA LEU A 211 -0.87 13.40 -6.08
C LEU A 211 -1.07 14.87 -6.47
N GLN A 212 -0.09 15.52 -7.11
CA GLN A 212 -0.12 16.91 -7.54
C GLN A 212 -0.39 17.91 -6.39
N CYS A 213 0.15 17.63 -5.20
CA CYS A 213 -0.12 18.42 -3.99
C CYS A 213 0.29 19.89 -4.12
N GLY A 214 1.32 20.19 -4.93
CA GLY A 214 1.75 21.57 -5.20
C GLY A 214 0.67 22.44 -5.88
N GLN A 215 -0.14 21.87 -6.76
CA GLN A 215 -1.27 22.57 -7.40
C GLN A 215 -2.39 22.84 -6.38
N LEU A 216 -2.71 21.84 -5.57
CA LEU A 216 -3.73 21.96 -4.52
C LEU A 216 -3.36 23.02 -3.46
N LEU A 217 -2.07 23.13 -3.11
CA LEU A 217 -1.56 24.18 -2.22
C LEU A 217 -1.76 25.58 -2.81
N THR A 218 -1.50 25.73 -4.11
CA THR A 218 -1.65 27.02 -4.79
C THR A 218 -3.11 27.45 -4.85
N GLU A 219 -4.03 26.55 -5.06
CA GLU A 219 -5.48 26.81 -5.02
C GLU A 219 -5.98 27.11 -3.60
N SER A 220 -5.54 26.34 -2.61
CA SER A 220 -5.89 26.55 -1.19
C SER A 220 -5.36 27.90 -0.67
N THR A 221 -4.16 28.32 -1.04
CA THR A 221 -3.62 29.63 -0.67
C THR A 221 -4.37 30.77 -1.33
N LYS A 222 -4.83 30.63 -2.56
CA LYS A 222 -5.71 31.61 -3.22
C LYS A 222 -7.05 31.73 -2.50
N PHE A 223 -7.67 30.62 -2.16
CA PHE A 223 -8.94 30.59 -1.44
C PHE A 223 -8.81 31.22 -0.04
N THR A 224 -7.74 30.88 0.69
CA THR A 224 -7.47 31.45 2.03
C THR A 224 -7.22 32.96 1.98
N ALA A 225 -6.54 33.46 0.94
CA ALA A 225 -6.30 34.90 0.75
C ALA A 225 -7.61 35.66 0.42
N GLU A 226 -8.50 35.05 -0.37
CA GLU A 226 -9.80 35.58 -0.69
C GLU A 226 -10.75 35.61 0.53
N GLN A 227 -10.77 34.53 1.30
CA GLN A 227 -11.50 34.46 2.57
C GLN A 227 -11.01 35.50 3.58
N MET A 228 -9.69 35.71 3.70
CA MET A 228 -9.15 36.76 4.56
C MET A 228 -9.55 38.17 4.09
N LYS A 229 -9.65 38.42 2.80
CA LYS A 229 -10.14 39.71 2.27
C LYS A 229 -11.60 39.93 2.65
N VAL A 230 -12.44 38.92 2.48
CA VAL A 230 -13.86 38.98 2.86
C VAL A 230 -14.01 39.25 4.37
N ARG A 231 -13.33 38.47 5.20
CA ARG A 231 -13.39 38.62 6.66
C ARG A 231 -12.82 39.95 7.15
N ARG A 232 -11.78 40.49 6.52
CA ARG A 232 -11.27 41.85 6.81
C ARG A 232 -12.29 42.92 6.44
N LYS A 233 -13.03 42.74 5.37
CA LYS A 233 -14.11 43.67 4.97
C LYS A 233 -15.24 43.64 5.99
N GLU A 234 -15.70 42.46 6.39
CA GLU A 234 -16.75 42.29 7.40
C GLU A 234 -16.39 42.93 8.76
N ILE A 235 -15.15 42.72 9.22
CA ILE A 235 -14.66 43.35 10.46
C ILE A 235 -14.62 44.87 10.34
N ARG A 236 -14.22 45.41 9.18
CA ARG A 236 -14.16 46.86 8.95
C ARG A 236 -15.55 47.47 8.87
N ASP A 237 -16.49 46.75 8.26
CA ASP A 237 -17.87 47.25 8.11
C ASP A 237 -18.63 47.23 9.47
N LYS A 238 -18.34 46.20 10.31
CA LYS A 238 -18.84 46.19 11.71
C LYS A 238 -18.29 47.32 12.55
N LYS A 239 -16.99 47.64 12.46
CA LYS A 239 -16.37 48.79 13.19
C LYS A 239 -16.85 50.17 12.73
N LYS A 240 -17.51 50.28 11.60
CA LYS A 240 -18.11 51.54 11.11
C LYS A 240 -19.56 51.68 11.51
N ALA A 241 -20.19 50.60 11.97
CA ALA A 241 -21.58 50.57 12.41
C ALA A 241 -21.75 50.74 13.94
N GLU A 242 -20.66 50.66 14.69
CA GLU A 242 -20.51 51.04 16.09
C GLU A 242 -20.01 52.49 16.20
#